data_fce437b5a1b05ee3e3a03b6c13d302f4
#
_entry.id   fce437b5a1b05ee3e3a03b6c13d302f4
#
_cell.length_a   1.000
_cell.length_b   1.000
_cell.length_c   1.000
_cell.angle_alpha   90.00
_cell.angle_beta   90.00
_cell.angle_gamma   90.00
#
_symmetry.space_group_name_H-M   'P 1'
#
loop_
_entity.id
_entity.type
_entity.pdbx_description
1 polymer ?
#
loop_
_entity_poly.entity_id
_entity_poly.type
_entity_poly.pdbx_seq_one_letter_code
_entity_poly.pdbx_strand_id
1 'polypeptide(L)'
;MSSLNPYKKLWSEFRENKIAFLALCILLVLIVLSLLSPIISPQDPYNLSEINILEGRLPPGTLSESGYIYVLGTDDQGRDMLSAILYGLRISIAVGVASGLFAFILGLTVGLFAAYNRGI
;
A
#
# COMPACT_ATOMS: atom_id res chain seq x y z
N MET A 1 -31.26 24.80 -15.32
CA MET A 1 -30.30 24.48 -14.23
C MET A 1 -30.38 23.03 -13.87
N SER A 2 -29.47 22.28 -14.40
CA SER A 2 -29.40 20.87 -14.08
C SER A 2 -28.98 20.69 -12.63
N SER A 3 -29.85 20.11 -11.85
CA SER A 3 -29.49 19.59 -10.53
C SER A 3 -28.53 18.43 -10.71
N LEU A 4 -27.30 18.75 -11.11
CA LEU A 4 -26.26 17.74 -11.19
C LEU A 4 -26.02 17.24 -9.78
N ASN A 5 -26.18 15.93 -9.62
CA ASN A 5 -25.83 15.25 -8.39
C ASN A 5 -24.40 15.68 -8.00
N PRO A 6 -24.18 16.19 -6.78
CA PRO A 6 -22.87 16.70 -6.36
C PRO A 6 -21.73 15.67 -6.57
N TYR A 7 -22.05 14.40 -6.49
CA TYR A 7 -21.07 13.34 -6.73
C TYR A 7 -20.61 13.29 -8.18
N LYS A 8 -21.51 13.53 -9.13
CA LYS A 8 -21.17 13.58 -10.57
C LYS A 8 -20.30 14.79 -10.89
N LYS A 9 -20.59 15.92 -10.26
CA LYS A 9 -19.81 17.14 -10.44
C LYS A 9 -18.39 16.96 -9.92
N LEU A 10 -18.23 16.41 -8.72
CA LEU A 10 -16.94 16.12 -8.13
C LEU A 10 -16.13 15.15 -9.00
N TRP A 11 -16.80 14.12 -9.52
CA TRP A 11 -16.16 13.15 -10.39
C TRP A 11 -15.68 13.77 -11.70
N SER A 12 -16.50 14.62 -12.33
CA SER A 12 -16.11 15.28 -13.58
C SER A 12 -14.96 16.26 -13.36
N GLU A 13 -14.98 17.04 -12.29
CA GLU A 13 -13.88 17.95 -11.93
C GLU A 13 -12.59 17.17 -11.64
N PHE A 14 -12.71 16.03 -10.98
CA PHE A 14 -11.58 15.16 -10.69
C PHE A 14 -10.99 14.58 -11.97
N ARG A 15 -11.82 14.13 -12.91
CA ARG A 15 -11.38 13.60 -14.19
C ARG A 15 -10.68 14.64 -15.07
N GLU A 16 -11.08 15.88 -14.96
CA GLU A 16 -10.44 16.99 -15.70
C GLU A 16 -9.02 17.25 -15.23
N ASN A 17 -8.75 16.99 -13.96
CA ASN A 17 -7.39 17.10 -13.41
C ASN A 17 -6.61 15.83 -13.67
N LYS A 18 -5.77 15.85 -14.71
CA LYS A 18 -4.98 14.68 -15.14
C LYS A 18 -4.03 14.20 -14.05
N ILE A 19 -3.44 15.11 -13.29
CA ILE A 19 -2.49 14.77 -12.21
C ILE A 19 -3.22 14.01 -11.10
N ALA A 20 -4.39 14.50 -10.68
CA ALA A 20 -5.20 13.84 -9.63
C ALA A 20 -5.67 12.46 -10.09
N PHE A 21 -6.10 12.35 -11.34
CA PHE A 21 -6.54 11.08 -11.91
C PHE A 21 -5.39 10.07 -11.97
N LEU A 22 -4.23 10.50 -12.40
CA LEU A 22 -3.02 9.66 -12.44
C LEU A 22 -2.64 9.19 -11.03
N ALA A 23 -2.69 10.10 -10.05
CA ALA A 23 -2.40 9.77 -8.66
C ALA A 23 -3.37 8.70 -8.11
N LEU A 24 -4.66 8.83 -8.43
CA LEU A 24 -5.65 7.83 -8.04
C LEU A 24 -5.37 6.47 -8.68
N CYS A 25 -5.02 6.44 -9.96
CA CYS A 25 -4.68 5.19 -10.65
C CYS A 25 -3.48 4.52 -10.01
N ILE A 26 -2.43 5.28 -9.70
CA ILE A 26 -1.24 4.75 -9.01
C ILE A 26 -1.61 4.20 -7.64
N LEU A 27 -2.40 4.92 -6.87
CA LEU A 27 -2.84 4.48 -5.55
C LEU A 27 -3.63 3.17 -5.62
N LEU A 28 -4.56 3.06 -6.58
CA LEU A 28 -5.35 1.84 -6.77
C LEU A 28 -4.47 0.66 -7.16
N VAL A 29 -3.48 0.87 -8.02
CA VAL A 29 -2.51 -0.17 -8.41
C VAL A 29 -1.73 -0.64 -7.19
N LEU A 30 -1.25 0.29 -6.35
CA LEU A 30 -0.52 -0.05 -5.14
C LEU A 30 -1.36 -0.85 -4.15
N ILE A 31 -2.63 -0.48 -3.98
CA ILE A 31 -3.56 -1.21 -3.11
C ILE A 31 -3.78 -2.63 -3.63
N VAL A 32 -4.02 -2.78 -4.92
CA VAL A 32 -4.22 -4.10 -5.55
C VAL A 32 -2.97 -4.97 -5.39
N LEU A 33 -1.79 -4.40 -5.64
CA LEU A 33 -0.52 -5.13 -5.46
C LEU A 33 -0.33 -5.57 -4.01
N SER A 34 -0.69 -4.71 -3.05
CA SER A 34 -0.55 -5.05 -1.63
C SER A 34 -1.48 -6.20 -1.22
N LEU A 35 -2.71 -6.19 -1.73
CA LEU A 35 -3.68 -7.25 -1.44
C LEU A 35 -3.28 -8.57 -2.09
N LEU A 36 -2.65 -8.52 -3.27
CA LEU A 36 -2.21 -9.70 -4.01
C LEU A 36 -0.81 -10.18 -3.60
N SER A 37 -0.14 -9.47 -2.69
CA SER A 37 1.24 -9.79 -2.32
C SER A 37 1.45 -11.24 -1.89
N PRO A 38 0.57 -11.89 -1.10
CA PRO A 38 0.75 -13.30 -0.74
C PRO A 38 0.68 -14.25 -1.95
N ILE A 39 -0.01 -13.84 -3.01
CA ILE A 39 -0.18 -14.66 -4.22
C ILE A 39 0.95 -14.41 -5.21
N ILE A 40 1.35 -13.15 -5.38
CA ILE A 40 2.37 -12.73 -6.35
C ILE A 40 3.78 -13.06 -5.85
N SER A 41 4.01 -12.92 -4.55
CA SER A 41 5.34 -13.10 -3.96
C SER A 41 5.78 -14.56 -4.04
N PRO A 42 6.96 -14.84 -4.60
CA PRO A 42 7.47 -16.22 -4.65
C PRO A 42 7.89 -16.75 -3.29
N GLN A 43 8.17 -15.88 -2.34
CA GLN A 43 8.63 -16.23 -1.00
C GLN A 43 7.88 -15.42 0.04
N ASP A 44 7.60 -16.02 1.21
CA ASP A 44 7.10 -15.27 2.37
C ASP A 44 8.31 -14.77 3.17
N PRO A 45 8.59 -13.45 3.17
CA PRO A 45 9.77 -12.90 3.84
C PRO A 45 9.70 -12.99 5.37
N TYR A 46 8.53 -13.30 5.94
CA TYR A 46 8.37 -13.49 7.37
C TYR A 46 8.41 -14.95 7.81
N ASN A 47 8.41 -15.87 6.87
CA ASN A 47 8.50 -17.30 7.17
C ASN A 47 9.96 -17.76 7.14
N LEU A 48 10.52 -17.97 8.32
CA LEU A 48 11.93 -18.34 8.46
C LEU A 48 12.26 -19.68 7.79
N SER A 49 11.29 -20.56 7.62
CA SER A 49 11.49 -21.85 6.97
C SER A 49 11.68 -21.75 5.45
N GLU A 50 11.21 -20.67 4.85
CA GLU A 50 11.37 -20.40 3.42
C GLU A 50 12.62 -19.60 3.10
N ILE A 51 13.27 -19.02 4.10
CA ILE A 51 14.43 -18.16 3.94
C ILE A 51 15.71 -19.02 3.99
N ASN A 52 16.54 -18.87 2.96
CA ASN A 52 17.84 -19.54 2.90
C ASN A 52 18.94 -18.48 3.09
N ILE A 53 19.59 -18.50 4.25
CA ILE A 53 20.65 -17.56 4.61
C ILE A 53 21.84 -17.69 3.66
N LEU A 54 22.06 -18.89 3.11
CA LEU A 54 23.14 -19.13 2.14
C LEU A 54 22.95 -18.39 0.83
N GLU A 55 21.72 -18.02 0.50
CA GLU A 55 21.38 -17.25 -0.69
C GLU A 55 21.36 -15.73 -0.45
N GLY A 56 22.03 -15.27 0.61
CA GLY A 56 22.14 -13.84 0.91
C GLY A 56 22.97 -13.09 -0.13
N ARG A 57 22.58 -11.83 -0.39
CA ARG A 57 23.30 -10.89 -1.28
C ARG A 57 23.42 -11.36 -2.72
N LEU A 58 22.44 -12.09 -3.23
CA LEU A 58 22.43 -12.50 -4.62
C LEU A 58 22.00 -11.35 -5.53
N PRO A 59 22.60 -11.24 -6.74
CA PRO A 59 22.22 -10.19 -7.69
C PRO A 59 20.80 -10.42 -8.26
N PRO A 60 20.15 -9.37 -8.80
CA PRO A 60 18.86 -9.52 -9.45
C PRO A 60 18.90 -10.53 -10.60
N GLY A 61 17.85 -11.35 -10.71
CA GLY A 61 17.73 -12.36 -11.75
C GLY A 61 18.37 -13.70 -11.44
N THR A 62 18.89 -13.88 -10.21
CA THR A 62 19.49 -15.15 -9.80
C THR A 62 18.41 -16.19 -9.52
N LEU A 63 18.67 -17.44 -9.96
CA LEU A 63 17.77 -18.57 -9.68
C LEU A 63 17.99 -19.08 -8.26
N SER A 64 16.87 -19.23 -7.52
CA SER A 64 16.88 -19.85 -6.20
C SER A 64 17.09 -21.36 -6.28
N GLU A 65 17.68 -21.95 -5.25
CA GLU A 65 17.73 -23.40 -5.09
C GLU A 65 16.33 -24.04 -5.06
N SER A 66 15.33 -23.26 -4.62
CA SER A 66 13.93 -23.70 -4.56
C SER A 66 13.22 -23.65 -5.91
N GLY A 67 13.87 -23.14 -6.97
CA GLY A 67 13.35 -23.16 -8.33
C GLY A 67 12.66 -21.89 -8.81
N TYR A 68 12.60 -20.82 -8.01
CA TYR A 68 12.08 -19.53 -8.46
C TYR A 68 13.20 -18.53 -8.67
N ILE A 69 12.91 -17.45 -9.40
CA ILE A 69 13.88 -16.40 -9.73
C ILE A 69 13.74 -15.24 -8.76
N TYR A 70 14.85 -14.79 -8.20
CA TYR A 70 14.92 -13.56 -7.43
C TYR A 70 14.99 -12.37 -8.38
N VAL A 71 13.84 -11.78 -8.71
CA VAL A 71 13.73 -10.71 -9.70
C VAL A 71 14.58 -9.49 -9.32
N LEU A 72 14.57 -9.10 -8.04
CA LEU A 72 15.36 -7.99 -7.51
C LEU A 72 16.55 -8.43 -6.66
N GLY A 73 16.86 -9.74 -6.67
CA GLY A 73 17.91 -10.30 -5.84
C GLY A 73 17.46 -10.56 -4.40
N THR A 74 18.43 -10.79 -3.52
CA THR A 74 18.19 -11.07 -2.11
C THR A 74 18.84 -10.02 -1.21
N ASP A 75 18.38 -9.92 0.03
CA ASP A 75 19.00 -9.09 1.06
C ASP A 75 20.14 -9.88 1.79
N ASP A 76 20.67 -9.30 2.85
CA ASP A 76 21.74 -9.92 3.65
C ASP A 76 21.32 -11.23 4.30
N GLN A 77 20.03 -11.45 4.48
CA GLN A 77 19.47 -12.62 5.15
C GLN A 77 18.93 -13.68 4.20
N GLY A 78 19.06 -13.45 2.89
CA GLY A 78 18.54 -14.37 1.88
C GLY A 78 17.06 -14.21 1.56
N ARG A 79 16.44 -13.10 1.99
CA ARG A 79 15.05 -12.78 1.66
C ARG A 79 14.94 -12.24 0.25
N ASP A 80 13.90 -12.69 -0.48
CA ASP A 80 13.61 -12.11 -1.78
C ASP A 80 13.20 -10.65 -1.63
N MET A 81 13.95 -9.76 -2.29
CA MET A 81 13.71 -8.31 -2.21
C MET A 81 12.34 -7.92 -2.76
N LEU A 82 11.92 -8.55 -3.86
CA LEU A 82 10.59 -8.28 -4.42
C LEU A 82 9.48 -8.63 -3.43
N SER A 83 9.58 -9.81 -2.81
CA SER A 83 8.61 -10.25 -1.79
C SER A 83 8.62 -9.32 -0.58
N ALA A 84 9.79 -8.89 -0.13
CA ALA A 84 9.93 -7.96 0.99
C ALA A 84 9.26 -6.62 0.68
N ILE A 85 9.43 -6.10 -0.53
CA ILE A 85 8.81 -4.83 -0.97
C ILE A 85 7.29 -4.98 -1.02
N LEU A 86 6.77 -6.06 -1.58
CA LEU A 86 5.33 -6.28 -1.68
C LEU A 86 4.66 -6.41 -0.30
N TYR A 87 5.28 -7.17 0.60
CA TYR A 87 4.77 -7.30 1.97
C TYR A 87 4.93 -6.00 2.76
N GLY A 88 6.03 -5.28 2.55
CA GLY A 88 6.24 -3.95 3.14
C GLY A 88 5.18 -2.96 2.69
N LEU A 89 4.83 -2.97 1.41
CA LEU A 89 3.74 -2.15 0.86
C LEU A 89 2.42 -2.45 1.55
N ARG A 90 2.11 -3.72 1.77
CA ARG A 90 0.91 -4.15 2.48
C ARG A 90 0.87 -3.59 3.91
N ILE A 91 1.97 -3.70 4.62
CA ILE A 91 2.09 -3.17 5.99
C ILE A 91 1.96 -1.64 5.98
N SER A 92 2.62 -0.96 5.05
CA SER A 92 2.58 0.50 4.93
C SER A 92 1.16 1.00 4.68
N ILE A 93 0.43 0.37 3.79
CA ILE A 93 -0.97 0.73 3.51
C ILE A 93 -1.85 0.48 4.74
N ALA A 94 -1.68 -0.66 5.40
CA ALA A 94 -2.44 -0.99 6.61
C ALA A 94 -2.21 0.04 7.73
N VAL A 95 -0.95 0.40 7.97
CA VAL A 95 -0.58 1.41 8.97
C VAL A 95 -1.12 2.79 8.56
N GLY A 96 -1.00 3.15 7.29
CA GLY A 96 -1.51 4.42 6.77
C GLY A 96 -3.01 4.55 6.95
N VAL A 97 -3.78 3.52 6.60
CA VAL A 97 -5.23 3.49 6.76
C VAL A 97 -5.60 3.56 8.25
N ALA A 98 -4.97 2.75 9.08
CA ALA A 98 -5.26 2.72 10.53
C ALA A 98 -4.97 4.08 11.19
N SER A 99 -3.82 4.68 10.91
CA SER A 99 -3.45 5.98 11.46
C SER A 99 -4.34 7.10 10.93
N GLY A 100 -4.71 7.05 9.64
CA GLY A 100 -5.63 8.00 9.04
C GLY A 100 -7.02 7.94 9.66
N LEU A 101 -7.55 6.75 9.87
CA LEU A 101 -8.84 6.56 10.56
C LEU A 101 -8.79 7.06 12.00
N PHE A 102 -7.73 6.75 12.70
CA PHE A 102 -7.53 7.20 14.09
C PHE A 102 -7.49 8.72 14.16
N ALA A 103 -6.70 9.35 13.28
CA ALA A 103 -6.61 10.81 13.20
C ALA A 103 -7.96 11.45 12.85
N PHE A 104 -8.68 10.83 11.92
CA PHE A 104 -10.01 11.30 11.52
C PHE A 104 -10.99 11.25 12.69
N ILE A 105 -11.05 10.15 13.43
CA ILE A 105 -11.93 9.98 14.58
C ILE A 105 -11.59 11.01 15.67
N LEU A 106 -10.29 11.17 15.97
CA LEU A 106 -9.87 12.16 16.97
C LEU A 106 -10.20 13.58 16.53
N GLY A 107 -9.88 13.92 15.29
CA GLY A 107 -10.16 15.25 14.74
C GLY A 107 -11.64 15.58 14.73
N LEU A 108 -12.46 14.61 14.33
CA LEU A 108 -13.91 14.77 14.30
C LEU A 108 -14.46 14.96 15.73
N THR A 109 -14.02 14.15 16.67
CA THR A 109 -14.45 14.21 18.07
C THR A 109 -14.09 15.57 18.69
N VAL A 110 -12.83 15.99 18.53
CA VAL A 110 -12.36 17.27 19.06
C VAL A 110 -13.07 18.43 18.36
N GLY A 111 -13.22 18.35 17.05
CA GLY A 111 -13.91 19.37 16.26
C GLY A 111 -15.37 19.55 16.67
N LEU A 112 -16.10 18.45 16.82
CA LEU A 112 -17.50 18.48 17.26
C LEU A 112 -17.63 19.02 18.69
N PHE A 113 -16.74 18.60 19.57
CA PHE A 113 -16.73 19.07 20.96
C PHE A 113 -16.46 20.59 21.03
N ALA A 114 -15.49 21.06 20.26
CA ALA A 114 -15.17 22.49 20.18
C ALA A 114 -16.34 23.28 19.58
N ALA A 115 -16.99 22.79 18.56
CA ALA A 115 -18.16 23.44 17.94
C ALA A 115 -19.34 23.47 18.91
N TYR A 116 -19.57 22.40 19.66
CA TYR A 116 -20.63 22.34 20.66
C TYR A 116 -20.42 23.37 21.78
N ASN A 117 -19.19 23.45 22.31
CA ASN A 117 -18.85 24.41 23.35
C ASN A 117 -18.95 25.86 22.87
N ARG A 118 -18.69 26.07 21.59
CA ARG A 118 -18.77 27.42 20.99
C ARG A 118 -20.22 27.90 20.83
N GLY A 119 -21.15 26.97 20.77
CA GLY A 119 -22.58 27.29 20.68
C GLY A 119 -23.23 27.71 22.00
N ILE A 120 -22.46 27.69 23.08
CA ILE A 120 -22.87 28.09 24.42
C ILE A 120 -22.26 29.44 24.72
#